data_ec7f8918a136a14c1f892d1660aa74c5
#
_entry.id   ec7f8918a136a14c1f892d1660aa74c5
#
_cell.length_a   1.000
_cell.length_b   1.000
_cell.length_c   1.000
_cell.angle_alpha   90.00
_cell.angle_beta   90.00
_cell.angle_gamma   90.00
#
_symmetry.space_group_name_H-M   'P 1'
#
loop_
_entity.id
_entity.type
_entity.pdbx_description
1 polymer ?
#
loop_
_entity_poly.entity_id
_entity_poly.type
_entity_poly.pdbx_seq_one_letter_code
_entity_poly.pdbx_strand_id
1 'polypeptide(L)'
;MSIDISEEAGVRYLHFGSSWIQGAMRIARPFALELEYTREMMLPLLLRGDDWPRRVLQVGLGAASVTKFLHRHRPQAKLTVVEIDPRVEAAARQFFKLPDDPRISIRHG
;
A
#
# COMPACT_ATOMS: atom_id res chain seq x y z
N MET A 1 -8.66 -15.35 -11.80
CA MET A 1 -8.22 -15.20 -10.39
C MET A 1 -9.17 -14.28 -9.68
N SER A 2 -9.66 -14.69 -8.52
CA SER A 2 -10.55 -13.87 -7.70
C SER A 2 -9.73 -12.96 -6.79
N ILE A 3 -10.36 -11.85 -6.40
CA ILE A 3 -9.83 -10.97 -5.37
C ILE A 3 -10.79 -11.03 -4.20
N ASP A 4 -10.29 -11.43 -3.04
CA ASP A 4 -11.09 -11.65 -1.85
C ASP A 4 -10.60 -10.79 -0.70
N ILE A 5 -11.56 -10.32 0.10
CA ILE A 5 -11.29 -9.51 1.29
C ILE A 5 -11.79 -10.28 2.50
N SER A 6 -10.98 -10.38 3.54
CA SER A 6 -11.39 -10.94 4.81
C SER A 6 -11.00 -10.04 5.97
N GLU A 7 -11.60 -10.28 7.13
CA GLU A 7 -11.27 -9.51 8.34
C GLU A 7 -11.17 -10.45 9.53
N GLU A 8 -10.15 -10.24 10.35
CA GLU A 8 -9.96 -11.01 11.57
C GLU A 8 -9.18 -10.16 12.58
N ALA A 9 -9.68 -10.11 13.81
CA ALA A 9 -9.02 -9.44 14.93
C ALA A 9 -8.61 -7.98 14.61
N GLY A 10 -9.48 -7.25 13.91
CA GLY A 10 -9.25 -5.84 13.59
C GLY A 10 -8.31 -5.62 12.42
N VAL A 11 -7.96 -6.65 11.67
CA VAL A 11 -7.11 -6.57 10.48
C VAL A 11 -7.90 -6.99 9.26
N ARG A 12 -7.82 -6.21 8.19
CA ARG A 12 -8.43 -6.52 6.89
C ARG A 12 -7.35 -7.03 5.95
N TYR A 13 -7.62 -8.17 5.32
CA TYR A 13 -6.67 -8.87 4.46
C TYR A 13 -7.12 -8.88 3.02
N LEU A 14 -6.16 -8.83 2.12
CA LEU A 14 -6.35 -8.98 0.68
C LEU A 14 -5.78 -10.33 0.24
N HIS A 15 -6.56 -11.07 -0.55
CA HIS A 15 -6.19 -12.39 -1.08
C HIS A 15 -6.40 -12.43 -2.60
N PHE A 16 -5.52 -13.16 -3.30
CA PHE A 16 -5.61 -13.36 -4.75
C PHE A 16 -5.82 -14.85 -5.05
N GLY A 17 -7.08 -15.28 -5.11
CA GLY A 17 -7.44 -16.65 -5.52
C GLY A 17 -7.01 -17.76 -4.57
N SER A 18 -6.54 -17.43 -3.37
CA SER A 18 -6.11 -18.42 -2.38
C SER A 18 -6.22 -17.81 -0.98
N SER A 19 -5.90 -18.60 0.03
CA SER A 19 -5.85 -18.10 1.42
C SER A 19 -4.57 -17.32 1.73
N TRP A 20 -3.61 -17.28 0.81
CA TRP A 20 -2.38 -16.51 1.02
C TRP A 20 -2.67 -15.02 1.13
N ILE A 21 -2.03 -14.39 2.10
CA ILE A 21 -2.20 -12.96 2.34
C ILE A 21 -1.31 -12.18 1.36
N GLN A 22 -1.94 -11.30 0.56
CA GLN A 22 -1.25 -10.42 -0.38
C GLN A 22 -1.11 -9.01 0.16
N GLY A 23 -1.86 -8.66 1.19
CA GLY A 23 -1.78 -7.37 1.86
C GLY A 23 -2.63 -7.38 3.10
N ALA A 24 -2.34 -6.45 4.01
CA ALA A 24 -3.06 -6.34 5.27
C ALA A 24 -3.10 -4.89 5.74
N MET A 25 -4.20 -4.51 6.39
CA MET A 25 -4.38 -3.19 6.97
C MET A 25 -5.06 -3.34 8.33
N ARG A 26 -4.47 -2.74 9.37
CA ARG A 26 -5.16 -2.62 10.65
C ARG A 26 -6.23 -1.54 10.54
N ILE A 27 -7.48 -1.92 10.78
CA ILE A 27 -8.62 -1.04 10.52
C ILE A 27 -8.54 0.23 11.37
N ALA A 28 -8.13 0.12 12.62
CA ALA A 28 -8.00 1.25 13.53
C ALA A 28 -6.81 2.16 13.21
N ARG A 29 -5.84 1.68 12.41
CA ARG A 29 -4.66 2.44 12.00
C ARG A 29 -4.32 2.14 10.55
N PRO A 30 -5.10 2.68 9.60
CA PRO A 30 -5.01 2.26 8.19
C PRO A 30 -3.71 2.63 7.48
N PHE A 31 -2.92 3.56 8.04
CA PHE A 31 -1.64 3.96 7.45
C PHE A 31 -0.44 3.29 8.10
N ALA A 32 -0.64 2.52 9.16
CA ALA A 32 0.44 1.76 9.79
C ALA A 32 0.80 0.53 8.93
N LEU A 33 2.07 0.13 9.00
CA LEU A 33 2.54 -1.08 8.32
C LEU A 33 2.21 -2.28 9.19
N GLU A 34 1.32 -3.15 8.71
CA GLU A 34 0.87 -4.31 9.46
C GLU A 34 1.77 -5.53 9.24
N LEU A 35 2.20 -5.79 8.00
CA LEU A 35 3.04 -6.93 7.69
C LEU A 35 4.51 -6.60 7.93
N GLU A 36 5.24 -7.53 8.54
CA GLU A 36 6.63 -7.31 8.92
C GLU A 36 7.53 -6.95 7.75
N TYR A 37 7.35 -7.63 6.59
CA TYR A 37 8.19 -7.34 5.43
C TYR A 37 8.01 -5.90 4.94
N THR A 38 6.83 -5.31 5.09
CA THR A 38 6.62 -3.91 4.71
C THR A 38 7.37 -2.96 5.65
N ARG A 39 7.47 -3.30 6.92
CA ARG A 39 8.27 -2.55 7.88
C ARG A 39 9.75 -2.59 7.51
N GLU A 40 10.25 -3.75 7.13
CA GLU A 40 11.64 -3.91 6.70
C GLU A 40 11.94 -3.11 5.44
N MET A 41 11.02 -3.07 4.49
CA MET A 41 11.17 -2.27 3.27
C MET A 41 11.33 -0.78 3.57
N MET A 42 10.78 -0.30 4.68
CA MET A 42 10.81 1.11 5.04
C MET A 42 11.99 1.50 5.94
N LEU A 43 12.85 0.54 6.34
CA LEU A 43 14.02 0.82 7.16
C LEU A 43 14.97 1.87 6.57
N PRO A 44 15.21 1.94 5.25
CA PRO A 44 16.06 2.98 4.68
C PRO A 44 15.62 4.42 5.01
N LEU A 45 14.35 4.64 5.32
CA LEU A 45 13.88 5.97 5.71
C LEU A 45 14.53 6.47 7.00
N LEU A 46 14.97 5.55 7.87
CA LEU A 46 15.66 5.89 9.11
C LEU A 46 17.06 6.42 8.89
N LEU A 47 17.65 6.14 7.72
CA LEU A 47 19.03 6.49 7.38
C LEU A 47 19.14 7.77 6.55
N ARG A 48 18.00 8.34 6.15
CA ARG A 48 17.94 9.49 5.26
C ARG A 48 17.05 10.57 5.87
N GLY A 49 17.26 11.81 5.44
CA GLY A 49 16.45 12.94 5.88
C GLY A 49 15.00 12.86 5.44
N ASP A 50 14.14 13.71 6.00
CA ASP A 50 12.70 13.70 5.74
C ASP A 50 12.35 14.09 4.31
N ASP A 51 13.27 14.69 3.56
CA ASP A 51 13.08 15.05 2.17
C ASP A 51 13.41 13.91 1.19
N TRP A 52 13.79 12.76 1.71
CA TRP A 52 14.08 11.56 0.90
C TRP A 52 13.10 10.42 1.26
N PRO A 53 12.56 9.68 0.28
CA PRO A 53 12.69 9.88 -1.16
C PRO A 53 11.75 10.96 -1.68
N ARG A 54 12.09 11.57 -2.83
CA ARG A 54 11.21 12.54 -3.49
C ARG A 54 10.37 11.92 -4.59
N ARG A 55 10.87 10.87 -5.21
CA ARG A 55 10.18 10.10 -6.24
C ARG A 55 10.31 8.62 -5.93
N VAL A 56 9.19 7.92 -6.00
CA VAL A 56 9.15 6.49 -5.72
C VAL A 56 8.47 5.79 -6.88
N LEU A 57 9.06 4.72 -7.36
CA LEU A 57 8.41 3.78 -8.25
C LEU A 57 8.16 2.50 -7.48
N GLN A 58 6.91 2.09 -7.41
CA GLN A 58 6.49 0.87 -6.74
C GLN A 58 5.87 -0.06 -7.76
N VAL A 59 6.27 -1.32 -7.75
CA VAL A 59 5.69 -2.35 -8.60
C VAL A 59 4.79 -3.23 -7.73
N GLY A 60 3.50 -3.27 -8.09
CA GLY A 60 2.49 -3.97 -7.30
C GLY A 60 1.92 -3.12 -6.18
N LEU A 61 0.60 -2.94 -6.18
CA LEU A 61 -0.09 -2.10 -5.22
C LEU A 61 -0.52 -2.86 -3.97
N GLY A 62 -1.12 -4.04 -4.15
CA GLY A 62 -1.69 -4.81 -3.05
C GLY A 62 -2.71 -4.03 -2.24
N ALA A 63 -2.62 -4.11 -0.93
CA ALA A 63 -3.45 -3.33 0.00
C ALA A 63 -2.96 -1.89 0.18
N ALA A 64 -2.05 -1.43 -0.67
CA ALA A 64 -1.48 -0.09 -0.66
C ALA A 64 -0.73 0.28 0.62
N SER A 65 -0.22 -0.70 1.37
CA SER A 65 0.44 -0.45 2.66
C SER A 65 1.66 0.46 2.53
N VAL A 66 2.58 0.13 1.61
CA VAL A 66 3.79 0.92 1.39
C VAL A 66 3.44 2.29 0.80
N THR A 67 2.51 2.33 -0.16
CA THR A 67 2.03 3.58 -0.77
C THR A 67 1.47 4.52 0.29
N LYS A 68 0.58 4.03 1.14
CA LYS A 68 -0.04 4.84 2.20
C LYS A 68 0.98 5.32 3.21
N PHE A 69 1.91 4.46 3.60
CA PHE A 69 2.94 4.82 4.56
C PHE A 69 3.82 5.95 4.03
N LEU A 70 4.30 5.81 2.80
CA LEU A 70 5.13 6.83 2.16
C LEU A 70 4.36 8.14 1.95
N HIS A 71 3.10 8.05 1.53
CA HIS A 71 2.25 9.22 1.35
C HIS A 71 2.13 10.02 2.64
N ARG A 72 1.96 9.33 3.77
CA ARG A 72 1.78 9.99 5.08
C ARG A 72 3.08 10.53 5.65
N HIS A 73 4.16 9.75 5.55
CA HIS A 73 5.42 10.08 6.22
C HIS A 73 6.43 10.81 5.36
N ARG A 74 6.17 10.93 4.06
CA ARG A 74 7.00 11.70 3.12
C ARG A 74 6.10 12.59 2.27
N PRO A 75 5.62 13.70 2.83
CA PRO A 75 4.60 14.54 2.16
C PRO A 75 5.08 15.18 0.86
N GLN A 76 6.38 15.19 0.60
CA GLN A 76 6.95 15.74 -0.63
C GLN A 76 7.18 14.67 -1.70
N ALA A 77 7.00 13.39 -1.37
CA ALA A 77 7.27 12.31 -2.30
C ALA A 77 6.16 12.18 -3.35
N LYS A 78 6.57 11.99 -4.61
CA LYS A 78 5.67 11.60 -5.70
C LYS A 78 5.77 10.10 -5.86
N LEU A 79 4.63 9.43 -5.80
CA LEU A 79 4.54 7.98 -5.79
C LEU A 79 3.91 7.52 -7.10
N THR A 80 4.65 6.74 -7.89
CA THR A 80 4.13 6.09 -9.08
C THR A 80 4.06 4.60 -8.79
N VAL A 81 2.88 4.03 -8.91
CA VAL A 81 2.65 2.61 -8.67
C VAL A 81 2.23 1.96 -9.98
N VAL A 82 2.91 0.89 -10.34
CA VAL A 82 2.53 0.07 -11.50
C VAL A 82 1.77 -1.15 -10.97
N GLU A 83 0.50 -1.24 -11.31
CA GLU A 83 -0.36 -2.35 -10.95
C GLU A 83 -1.11 -2.80 -12.20
N ILE A 84 -0.87 -4.02 -12.66
CA ILE A 84 -1.44 -4.51 -13.91
C ILE A 84 -2.93 -4.87 -13.81
N ASP A 85 -3.44 -5.11 -12.60
CA ASP A 85 -4.83 -5.49 -12.41
C ASP A 85 -5.63 -4.31 -11.83
N PRO A 86 -6.54 -3.70 -12.62
CA PRO A 86 -7.36 -2.58 -12.14
C PRO A 86 -8.27 -2.94 -10.97
N ARG A 87 -8.58 -4.23 -10.77
CA ARG A 87 -9.39 -4.67 -9.63
C ARG A 87 -8.65 -4.49 -8.32
N VAL A 88 -7.31 -4.59 -8.34
CA VAL A 88 -6.48 -4.35 -7.15
C VAL A 88 -6.56 -2.89 -6.75
N GLU A 89 -6.49 -1.97 -7.70
CA GLU A 89 -6.67 -0.53 -7.41
C GLU A 89 -8.07 -0.27 -6.85
N ALA A 90 -9.10 -0.84 -7.45
CA ALA A 90 -10.48 -0.67 -6.97
C ALA A 90 -10.62 -1.18 -5.53
N ALA A 91 -10.05 -2.34 -5.21
CA ALA A 91 -10.06 -2.89 -3.86
C ALA A 91 -9.30 -2.01 -2.87
N ALA A 92 -8.13 -1.50 -3.28
CA ALA A 92 -7.33 -0.63 -2.42
C ALA A 92 -8.08 0.66 -2.08
N ARG A 93 -8.77 1.26 -3.04
CA ARG A 93 -9.56 2.47 -2.79
C ARG A 93 -10.77 2.20 -1.94
N GLN A 94 -11.47 1.10 -2.19
CA GLN A 94 -12.74 0.79 -1.52
C GLN A 94 -12.54 0.22 -0.11
N PHE A 95 -11.55 -0.64 0.08
CA PHE A 95 -11.39 -1.42 1.31
C PHE A 95 -10.14 -1.09 2.12
N PHE A 96 -9.13 -0.47 1.52
CA PHE A 96 -7.84 -0.27 2.16
C PHE A 96 -7.43 1.19 2.29
N LYS A 97 -8.36 2.12 2.13
CA LYS A 97 -8.15 3.54 2.41
C LYS A 97 -7.05 4.19 1.57
N LEU A 98 -6.84 3.72 0.33
CA LEU A 98 -5.89 4.37 -0.56
C LEU A 98 -6.32 5.82 -0.81
N PRO A 99 -5.47 6.83 -0.51
CA PRO A 99 -5.83 8.23 -0.70
C PRO A 99 -6.01 8.58 -2.18
N ASP A 100 -6.94 9.49 -2.45
CA ASP A 100 -7.08 10.11 -3.77
C ASP A 100 -6.30 11.43 -3.74
N ASP A 101 -5.05 11.38 -4.17
CA ASP A 101 -4.13 12.51 -4.08
C ASP A 101 -3.29 12.57 -5.36
N PRO A 102 -3.09 13.79 -5.94
CA PRO A 102 -2.27 13.93 -7.15
C PRO A 102 -0.83 13.41 -7.03
N ARG A 103 -0.31 13.28 -5.82
CA ARG A 103 1.03 12.72 -5.60
C ARG A 103 1.10 11.22 -5.81
N ILE A 104 -0.06 10.54 -5.85
CA ILE A 104 -0.14 9.09 -6.08
C ILE A 104 -0.68 8.87 -7.50
N SER A 105 0.13 8.25 -8.35
CA SER A 105 -0.23 7.91 -9.71
C SER A 105 -0.21 6.39 -9.86
N ILE A 106 -1.35 5.81 -10.22
CA ILE A 106 -1.47 4.37 -10.45
C ILE A 106 -1.53 4.12 -11.95
N ARG A 107 -0.66 3.25 -12.44
CA ARG A 107 -0.59 2.87 -13.86
C ARG A 107 -0.86 1.39 -14.03
N HIS A 108 -1.61 1.04 -15.04
CA HIS A 108 -2.05 -0.33 -15.30
C HIS A 108 -1.31 -0.95 -16.51
N GLY A 109 -0.04 -0.91 -16.47
CA GLY A 109 0.75 -1.50 -17.53
C GLY A 109 1.68 -0.50 -18.22
#